data_86a1059326398d674da764299f1a38aa
#
_entry.id   86a1059326398d674da764299f1a38aa
#
_cell.length_a   1.000
_cell.length_b   1.000
_cell.length_c   1.000
_cell.angle_alpha   90.00
_cell.angle_beta   90.00
_cell.angle_gamma   90.00
#
_symmetry.space_group_name_H-M   'P 1'
#
loop_
_entity.id
_entity.type
_entity.pdbx_description
1 polymer ?
#
loop_
_entity_poly.entity_id
_entity_poly.type
_entity_poly.pdbx_seq_one_letter_code
_entity_poly.pdbx_strand_id
1 'polypeptide(L)'
;MSLYDWMQEKVFHTYETWRLKSSIYNRTGFHIVAIEKQLGAMRDGVNMYVELYPPHAIQGCTCMKAMHGRQRGRVNLLLVMDGKTYGITDLSSDDAAVMMRSFVKHAVLPPADVYVDMHETGSVEKKEAFTAVAELLLGDDAQAFCRRVKPPKCTEESDAWNDAWYELAEELVSCGRAVMLDTKTAKEEFFAALYELTAGRTIALPAALSAEYGVPAWSKEINAQWTDTLLAGMDIGTDDYVLLVLPVEVFYRAKELAQTFLQRIARAEEL
;
A
#
# COMPACT_ATOMS: atom_id res chain seq x y z
N MET A 1 -19.84 9.12 32.67
CA MET A 1 -18.97 10.16 32.07
C MET A 1 -18.71 11.20 33.15
N SER A 2 -17.47 11.44 33.52
CA SER A 2 -17.14 12.45 34.54
C SER A 2 -17.32 13.86 33.93
N LEU A 3 -17.45 14.90 34.80
CA LEU A 3 -17.49 16.29 34.34
C LEU A 3 -16.21 16.67 33.58
N TYR A 4 -15.09 16.08 33.99
CA TYR A 4 -13.80 16.24 33.33
C TYR A 4 -13.81 15.66 31.92
N ASP A 5 -14.29 14.42 31.73
CA ASP A 5 -14.38 13.77 30.41
C ASP A 5 -15.30 14.57 29.49
N TRP A 6 -16.42 15.07 30.03
CA TRP A 6 -17.34 15.91 29.27
C TRP A 6 -16.68 17.23 28.81
N MET A 7 -15.92 17.89 29.66
CA MET A 7 -15.19 19.12 29.31
C MET A 7 -14.12 18.85 28.26
N GLN A 8 -13.35 17.77 28.41
CA GLN A 8 -12.32 17.39 27.43
C GLN A 8 -12.93 17.18 26.05
N GLU A 9 -14.04 16.44 25.97
CA GLU A 9 -14.70 16.13 24.71
C GLU A 9 -15.42 17.33 24.09
N LYS A 10 -16.25 18.05 24.88
CA LYS A 10 -17.14 19.10 24.35
C LYS A 10 -16.47 20.47 24.21
N VAL A 11 -15.51 20.78 25.05
CA VAL A 11 -14.84 22.09 25.06
C VAL A 11 -13.47 22.02 24.38
N PHE A 12 -12.67 21.02 24.73
CA PHE A 12 -11.31 20.90 24.20
C PHE A 12 -11.20 20.00 22.98
N HIS A 13 -12.30 19.30 22.59
CA HIS A 13 -12.32 18.38 21.45
C HIS A 13 -11.22 17.31 21.50
N THR A 14 -10.86 16.88 22.71
CA THR A 14 -9.89 15.83 22.99
C THR A 14 -10.62 14.54 23.36
N TYR A 15 -10.28 13.45 22.69
CA TYR A 15 -10.93 12.15 22.81
C TYR A 15 -9.97 11.17 23.49
N GLU A 16 -9.86 11.21 24.81
CA GLU A 16 -8.82 10.54 25.60
C GLU A 16 -8.86 9.02 25.50
N THR A 17 -10.04 8.42 25.32
CA THR A 17 -10.24 6.97 25.25
C THR A 17 -10.19 6.41 23.84
N TRP A 18 -10.18 7.28 22.84
CA TRP A 18 -10.06 6.88 21.45
C TRP A 18 -8.61 6.72 21.03
N ARG A 19 -8.35 5.78 20.12
CA ARG A 19 -7.02 5.58 19.52
C ARG A 19 -7.04 5.98 18.06
N LEU A 20 -6.07 6.81 17.68
CA LEU A 20 -5.76 7.17 16.30
C LEU A 20 -4.42 6.54 15.92
N LYS A 21 -4.39 5.79 14.83
CA LYS A 21 -3.20 5.14 14.29
C LYS A 21 -3.04 5.44 12.81
N SER A 22 -1.82 5.63 12.37
CA SER A 22 -1.39 5.71 10.97
C SER A 22 0.01 5.11 10.84
N SER A 23 0.59 5.12 9.64
CA SER A 23 1.97 4.63 9.44
C SER A 23 3.00 5.39 10.29
N ILE A 24 2.77 6.66 10.62
CA ILE A 24 3.71 7.54 11.34
C ILE A 24 3.17 8.06 12.68
N TYR A 25 1.95 7.68 13.07
CA TYR A 25 1.31 8.19 14.28
C TYR A 25 0.51 7.08 14.96
N ASN A 26 0.68 6.92 16.25
CA ASN A 26 -0.07 5.94 17.04
C ASN A 26 -0.25 6.47 18.48
N ARG A 27 -1.45 6.98 18.80
CA ARG A 27 -1.77 7.52 20.11
C ARG A 27 -3.17 7.17 20.56
N THR A 28 -3.30 6.88 21.85
CA THR A 28 -4.56 6.93 22.59
C THR A 28 -4.67 8.34 23.20
N GLY A 29 -5.83 8.96 23.06
CA GLY A 29 -6.02 10.36 23.42
C GLY A 29 -5.48 11.31 22.35
N PHE A 30 -6.39 11.92 21.58
CA PHE A 30 -6.01 12.87 20.53
C PHE A 30 -7.03 13.99 20.38
N HIS A 31 -6.57 15.11 19.87
CA HIS A 31 -7.44 16.23 19.49
C HIS A 31 -8.02 15.96 18.10
N ILE A 32 -9.30 16.31 17.87
CA ILE A 32 -10.04 16.00 16.62
C ILE A 32 -9.33 16.45 15.34
N VAL A 33 -8.57 17.53 15.39
CA VAL A 33 -7.77 18.05 14.25
C VAL A 33 -6.68 17.06 13.81
N ALA A 34 -6.28 16.12 14.68
CA ALA A 34 -5.29 15.11 14.30
C ALA A 34 -5.78 14.22 13.15
N ILE A 35 -7.10 13.99 13.03
CA ILE A 35 -7.68 13.23 11.91
C ILE A 35 -7.36 13.92 10.58
N GLU A 36 -7.65 15.22 10.46
CA GLU A 36 -7.39 15.99 9.25
C GLU A 36 -5.89 16.05 8.93
N LYS A 37 -5.05 16.21 9.96
CA LYS A 37 -3.61 16.20 9.80
C LYS A 37 -3.09 14.88 9.25
N GLN A 38 -3.61 13.74 9.74
CA GLN A 38 -3.18 12.43 9.26
C GLN A 38 -3.74 12.13 7.86
N LEU A 39 -4.97 12.54 7.52
CA LEU A 39 -5.51 12.44 6.16
C LEU A 39 -4.77 13.36 5.18
N GLY A 40 -4.37 14.56 5.62
CA GLY A 40 -3.50 15.43 4.84
C GLY A 40 -2.15 14.78 4.53
N ALA A 41 -1.50 14.20 5.54
CA ALA A 41 -0.26 13.45 5.37
C ALA A 41 -0.43 12.23 4.44
N MET A 42 -1.61 11.58 4.46
CA MET A 42 -1.93 10.52 3.52
C MET A 42 -2.05 11.05 2.08
N ARG A 43 -2.76 12.17 1.88
CA ARG A 43 -2.85 12.82 0.56
C ARG A 43 -1.47 13.21 0.00
N ASP A 44 -0.57 13.63 0.88
CA ASP A 44 0.80 14.03 0.54
C ASP A 44 1.75 12.82 0.38
N GLY A 45 1.25 11.59 0.51
CA GLY A 45 2.00 10.34 0.32
C GLY A 45 2.90 9.94 1.51
N VAL A 46 2.77 10.64 2.65
CA VAL A 46 3.55 10.37 3.87
C VAL A 46 2.92 9.24 4.70
N ASN A 47 1.59 9.13 4.67
CA ASN A 47 0.83 8.08 5.34
C ASN A 47 0.18 7.15 4.32
N MET A 48 0.16 5.85 4.64
CA MET A 48 -0.53 4.84 3.84
C MET A 48 -2.00 4.68 4.25
N TYR A 49 -2.31 4.91 5.53
CA TYR A 49 -3.64 4.73 6.11
C TYR A 49 -3.83 5.59 7.35
N VAL A 50 -5.11 5.77 7.73
CA VAL A 50 -5.52 6.38 9.02
C VAL A 50 -6.60 5.52 9.64
N GLU A 51 -6.40 5.04 10.86
CA GLU A 51 -7.31 4.16 11.60
C GLU A 51 -7.81 4.83 12.89
N LEU A 52 -9.10 4.70 13.14
CA LEU A 52 -9.77 5.14 14.36
C LEU A 52 -10.35 3.95 15.10
N TYR A 53 -10.01 3.82 16.37
CA TYR A 53 -10.51 2.79 17.25
C TYR A 53 -11.31 3.44 18.38
N PRO A 54 -12.62 3.19 18.46
CA PRO A 54 -13.44 3.66 19.56
C PRO A 54 -13.12 2.86 20.84
N PRO A 55 -13.39 3.42 22.04
CA PRO A 55 -13.19 2.69 23.31
C PRO A 55 -14.12 1.47 23.44
N HIS A 56 -15.26 1.52 22.78
CA HIS A 56 -16.25 0.43 22.68
C HIS A 56 -16.79 0.40 21.26
N ALA A 57 -17.19 -0.78 20.79
CA ALA A 57 -17.81 -0.92 19.48
C ALA A 57 -19.05 0.00 19.34
N ILE A 58 -19.11 0.74 18.24
CA ILE A 58 -20.22 1.63 17.90
C ILE A 58 -21.06 0.95 16.83
N GLN A 59 -22.27 0.51 17.19
CA GLN A 59 -23.14 -0.28 16.29
C GLN A 59 -22.38 -1.47 15.66
N GLY A 60 -21.58 -2.18 16.47
CA GLY A 60 -20.73 -3.29 16.02
C GLY A 60 -19.40 -2.87 15.39
N CYS A 61 -19.18 -1.60 15.07
CA CYS A 61 -17.96 -1.10 14.46
C CYS A 61 -16.84 -0.95 15.49
N THR A 62 -15.75 -1.68 15.29
CA THR A 62 -14.55 -1.69 16.13
C THR A 62 -13.40 -0.86 15.56
N CYS A 63 -13.43 -0.58 14.25
CA CYS A 63 -12.43 0.24 13.58
C CYS A 63 -13.02 0.94 12.35
N MET A 64 -12.67 2.21 12.15
CA MET A 64 -12.89 2.93 10.91
C MET A 64 -11.53 3.29 10.31
N LYS A 65 -11.27 2.87 9.08
CA LYS A 65 -9.97 3.01 8.42
C LYS A 65 -10.10 3.75 7.10
N ALA A 66 -9.31 4.79 6.91
CA ALA A 66 -9.14 5.46 5.63
C ALA A 66 -7.88 4.95 4.93
N MET A 67 -7.96 4.70 3.64
CA MET A 67 -6.87 4.26 2.78
C MET A 67 -6.90 5.03 1.46
N HIS A 68 -5.80 5.01 0.71
CA HIS A 68 -5.78 5.57 -0.63
C HIS A 68 -6.83 4.91 -1.53
N GLY A 69 -7.59 5.73 -2.24
CA GLY A 69 -8.45 5.28 -3.32
C GLY A 69 -7.67 4.98 -4.60
N ARG A 70 -8.35 4.47 -5.63
CA ARG A 70 -7.74 4.17 -6.93
C ARG A 70 -7.19 5.40 -7.64
N GLN A 71 -7.83 6.54 -7.46
CA GLN A 71 -7.40 7.81 -8.08
C GLN A 71 -6.67 8.67 -7.05
N ARG A 72 -5.68 9.43 -7.52
CA ARG A 72 -4.95 10.37 -6.67
C ARG A 72 -5.89 11.37 -5.99
N GLY A 73 -5.76 11.50 -4.67
CA GLY A 73 -6.61 12.37 -3.86
C GLY A 73 -7.96 11.78 -3.48
N ARG A 74 -8.26 10.53 -3.89
CA ARG A 74 -9.42 9.78 -3.44
C ARG A 74 -9.08 8.87 -2.26
N VAL A 75 -10.09 8.59 -1.46
CA VAL A 75 -9.98 7.82 -0.22
C VAL A 75 -11.04 6.71 -0.21
N ASN A 76 -10.64 5.52 0.17
CA ASN A 76 -11.56 4.45 0.53
C ASN A 76 -11.69 4.42 2.06
N LEU A 77 -12.92 4.40 2.57
CA LEU A 77 -13.22 4.31 3.99
C LEU A 77 -13.73 2.91 4.31
N LEU A 78 -13.03 2.21 5.18
CA LEU A 78 -13.37 0.86 5.61
C LEU A 78 -13.93 0.89 7.03
N LEU A 79 -14.94 0.07 7.28
CA LEU A 79 -15.62 -0.11 8.55
C LEU A 79 -15.51 -1.58 8.95
N VAL A 80 -14.89 -1.88 10.07
CA VAL A 80 -14.82 -3.24 10.61
C VAL A 80 -15.95 -3.41 11.61
N MET A 81 -16.99 -4.16 11.25
CA MET A 81 -18.21 -4.36 12.03
C MET A 81 -18.50 -5.85 12.17
N ASP A 82 -18.64 -6.33 13.41
CA ASP A 82 -18.99 -7.73 13.70
C ASP A 82 -18.16 -8.78 12.95
N GLY A 83 -16.86 -8.50 12.80
CA GLY A 83 -15.91 -9.39 12.10
C GLY A 83 -15.96 -9.29 10.57
N LYS A 84 -16.79 -8.41 10.01
CA LYS A 84 -16.88 -8.13 8.58
C LYS A 84 -16.31 -6.75 8.27
N THR A 85 -15.84 -6.58 7.03
CA THR A 85 -15.36 -5.29 6.53
C THR A 85 -16.33 -4.74 5.49
N TYR A 86 -16.80 -3.53 5.73
CA TYR A 86 -17.63 -2.77 4.81
C TYR A 86 -16.82 -1.60 4.27
N GLY A 87 -17.09 -1.18 3.03
CA GLY A 87 -16.33 -0.12 2.38
C GLY A 87 -17.19 0.92 1.69
N ILE A 88 -16.73 2.17 1.75
CA ILE A 88 -17.17 3.27 0.90
C ILE A 88 -15.97 3.63 0.04
N THR A 89 -16.11 3.51 -1.26
CA THR A 89 -15.03 3.74 -2.21
C THR A 89 -15.12 5.12 -2.86
N ASP A 90 -13.99 5.62 -3.31
CA ASP A 90 -13.89 6.82 -4.15
C ASP A 90 -14.38 8.12 -3.49
N LEU A 91 -14.22 8.25 -2.18
CA LEU A 91 -14.52 9.49 -1.45
C LEU A 91 -13.48 10.58 -1.73
N SER A 92 -13.88 11.85 -1.62
CA SER A 92 -12.91 12.92 -1.44
C SER A 92 -12.25 12.84 -0.07
N SER A 93 -11.03 13.37 0.09
CA SER A 93 -10.39 13.47 1.41
C SER A 93 -11.24 14.24 2.42
N ASP A 94 -11.98 15.24 1.95
CA ASP A 94 -12.83 16.08 2.81
C ASP A 94 -14.06 15.29 3.28
N ASP A 95 -14.72 14.54 2.41
CA ASP A 95 -15.86 13.68 2.77
C ASP A 95 -15.43 12.59 3.77
N ALA A 96 -14.27 11.94 3.53
CA ALA A 96 -13.71 10.98 4.46
C ALA A 96 -13.42 11.63 5.84
N ALA A 97 -12.87 12.85 5.86
CA ALA A 97 -12.62 13.59 7.09
C ALA A 97 -13.92 13.92 7.84
N VAL A 98 -14.98 14.32 7.13
CA VAL A 98 -16.31 14.57 7.72
C VAL A 98 -16.85 13.30 8.37
N MET A 99 -16.84 12.16 7.67
CA MET A 99 -17.32 10.87 8.19
C MET A 99 -16.51 10.42 9.41
N MET A 100 -15.17 10.47 9.35
CA MET A 100 -14.31 10.09 10.46
C MET A 100 -14.49 11.00 11.69
N ARG A 101 -14.66 12.30 11.49
CA ARG A 101 -14.98 13.22 12.60
C ARG A 101 -16.36 12.96 13.19
N SER A 102 -17.36 12.67 12.38
CA SER A 102 -18.70 12.34 12.84
C SER A 102 -18.69 11.05 13.68
N PHE A 103 -17.93 10.04 13.24
CA PHE A 103 -17.74 8.81 13.99
C PHE A 103 -17.18 9.07 15.39
N VAL A 104 -16.14 9.93 15.50
CA VAL A 104 -15.53 10.27 16.80
C VAL A 104 -16.44 11.18 17.64
N LYS A 105 -17.01 12.23 17.05
CA LYS A 105 -17.77 13.26 17.78
C LYS A 105 -19.15 12.81 18.23
N HIS A 106 -19.80 12.01 17.41
CA HIS A 106 -21.21 11.69 17.57
C HIS A 106 -21.48 10.20 17.73
N ALA A 107 -20.42 9.36 17.64
CA ALA A 107 -20.54 7.91 17.63
C ALA A 107 -21.53 7.43 16.53
N VAL A 108 -21.50 8.04 15.35
CA VAL A 108 -22.40 7.77 14.23
C VAL A 108 -21.62 7.19 13.08
N LEU A 109 -22.09 6.07 12.55
CA LEU A 109 -21.61 5.48 11.31
C LEU A 109 -22.19 6.20 10.09
N PRO A 110 -21.55 6.14 8.92
CA PRO A 110 -22.17 6.50 7.66
C PRO A 110 -23.50 5.75 7.47
N PRO A 111 -24.45 6.29 6.70
CA PRO A 111 -25.69 5.58 6.39
C PRO A 111 -25.44 4.20 5.77
N ALA A 112 -26.26 3.22 6.13
CA ALA A 112 -26.06 1.83 5.73
C ALA A 112 -26.18 1.58 4.20
N ASP A 113 -26.81 2.49 3.49
CA ASP A 113 -26.97 2.46 2.03
C ASP A 113 -25.74 2.97 1.26
N VAL A 114 -24.76 3.57 1.93
CA VAL A 114 -23.56 4.09 1.27
C VAL A 114 -22.33 3.18 1.37
N TYR A 115 -22.38 2.14 2.21
CA TYR A 115 -21.28 1.18 2.32
C TYR A 115 -21.71 -0.22 1.90
N VAL A 116 -20.78 -0.95 1.28
CA VAL A 116 -20.99 -2.31 0.77
C VAL A 116 -20.14 -3.31 1.54
N ASP A 117 -20.61 -4.56 1.65
CA ASP A 117 -19.82 -5.65 2.22
C ASP A 117 -18.63 -5.95 1.30
N MET A 118 -17.43 -5.69 1.80
CA MET A 118 -16.19 -5.90 1.05
C MET A 118 -15.77 -7.37 0.98
N HIS A 119 -16.40 -8.27 1.75
CA HIS A 119 -16.10 -9.69 1.70
C HIS A 119 -16.54 -10.34 0.38
N GLU A 120 -17.64 -9.89 -0.19
CA GLU A 120 -18.12 -10.44 -1.46
C GLU A 120 -17.42 -9.79 -2.66
N THR A 121 -17.21 -8.47 -2.62
CA THR A 121 -16.66 -7.71 -3.76
C THR A 121 -15.12 -7.63 -3.72
N GLY A 122 -14.54 -7.36 -2.57
CA GLY A 122 -13.09 -7.14 -2.44
C GLY A 122 -12.24 -8.41 -2.55
N SER A 123 -12.82 -9.60 -2.30
CA SER A 123 -12.05 -10.85 -2.35
C SER A 123 -11.81 -11.32 -3.78
N VAL A 124 -12.81 -11.20 -4.64
CA VAL A 124 -12.69 -11.51 -6.06
C VAL A 124 -11.75 -10.52 -6.71
N GLU A 125 -11.94 -9.22 -6.43
CA GLU A 125 -11.12 -8.15 -6.98
C GLU A 125 -9.64 -8.26 -6.59
N LYS A 126 -9.32 -8.57 -5.32
CA LYS A 126 -7.93 -8.76 -4.88
C LYS A 126 -7.26 -9.96 -5.56
N LYS A 127 -7.98 -11.08 -5.68
CA LYS A 127 -7.47 -12.28 -6.36
C LYS A 127 -7.25 -12.04 -7.83
N GLU A 128 -8.19 -11.38 -8.48
CA GLU A 128 -8.08 -11.01 -9.89
C GLU A 128 -6.91 -10.05 -10.09
N ALA A 129 -6.76 -9.05 -9.21
CA ALA A 129 -5.64 -8.12 -9.26
C ALA A 129 -4.29 -8.81 -9.04
N PHE A 130 -4.18 -9.72 -8.07
CA PHE A 130 -2.96 -10.50 -7.85
C PHE A 130 -2.62 -11.37 -9.06
N THR A 131 -3.62 -12.08 -9.61
CA THR A 131 -3.44 -12.91 -10.80
C THR A 131 -2.99 -12.05 -11.99
N ALA A 132 -3.63 -10.89 -12.19
CA ALA A 132 -3.27 -9.98 -13.26
C ALA A 132 -1.85 -9.39 -13.09
N VAL A 133 -1.42 -9.10 -11.85
CA VAL A 133 -0.01 -8.70 -11.59
C VAL A 133 0.95 -9.84 -11.94
N ALA A 134 0.64 -11.06 -11.51
CA ALA A 134 1.47 -12.22 -11.86
C ALA A 134 1.56 -12.42 -13.37
N GLU A 135 0.44 -12.29 -14.11
CA GLU A 135 0.41 -12.36 -15.56
C GLU A 135 1.26 -11.27 -16.23
N LEU A 136 1.17 -10.04 -15.74
CA LEU A 136 1.96 -8.91 -16.24
C LEU A 136 3.46 -9.10 -16.02
N LEU A 137 3.85 -9.63 -14.87
CA LEU A 137 5.26 -9.72 -14.47
C LEU A 137 5.92 -11.03 -14.92
N LEU A 138 5.22 -12.16 -14.84
CA LEU A 138 5.73 -13.50 -15.18
C LEU A 138 5.44 -13.92 -16.63
N GLY A 139 4.49 -13.26 -17.32
CA GLY A 139 4.11 -13.64 -18.68
C GLY A 139 3.63 -15.10 -18.76
N ASP A 140 4.29 -15.89 -19.61
CA ASP A 140 3.90 -17.29 -19.86
C ASP A 140 4.02 -18.19 -18.61
N ASP A 141 4.88 -17.83 -17.66
CA ASP A 141 5.10 -18.59 -16.41
C ASP A 141 4.00 -18.35 -15.36
N ALA A 142 3.21 -17.30 -15.52
CA ALA A 142 2.16 -16.89 -14.57
C ALA A 142 1.14 -17.99 -14.28
N GLN A 143 0.73 -18.76 -15.30
CA GLN A 143 -0.26 -19.83 -15.12
C GLN A 143 0.28 -20.96 -14.22
N ALA A 144 1.54 -21.32 -14.39
CA ALA A 144 2.19 -22.33 -13.56
C ALA A 144 2.34 -21.83 -12.12
N PHE A 145 2.76 -20.58 -11.95
CA PHE A 145 2.85 -19.92 -10.66
C PHE A 145 1.50 -19.85 -9.93
N CYS A 146 0.43 -19.35 -10.55
CA CYS A 146 -0.90 -19.22 -9.95
C CYS A 146 -1.57 -20.58 -9.62
N ARG A 147 -1.15 -21.68 -10.25
CA ARG A 147 -1.57 -23.03 -9.84
C ARG A 147 -0.90 -23.48 -8.54
N ARG A 148 0.33 -23.09 -8.30
CA ARG A 148 1.13 -23.42 -7.11
C ARG A 148 0.80 -22.48 -5.97
N VAL A 149 0.88 -21.17 -6.19
CA VAL A 149 0.61 -20.12 -5.22
C VAL A 149 -0.81 -19.63 -5.41
N LYS A 150 -1.71 -20.12 -4.55
CA LYS A 150 -3.10 -19.69 -4.58
C LYS A 150 -3.22 -18.33 -3.88
N PRO A 151 -3.87 -17.33 -4.53
CA PRO A 151 -4.14 -16.07 -3.86
C PRO A 151 -4.88 -16.32 -2.53
N PRO A 152 -4.51 -15.62 -1.46
CA PRO A 152 -5.14 -15.77 -0.16
C PRO A 152 -6.64 -15.54 -0.21
N LYS A 153 -7.38 -16.17 0.72
CA LYS A 153 -8.79 -15.85 0.93
C LYS A 153 -8.88 -14.48 1.58
N CYS A 154 -9.91 -13.72 1.28
CA CYS A 154 -10.08 -12.35 1.78
C CYS A 154 -10.19 -12.24 3.31
N THR A 155 -10.57 -13.34 3.96
CA THR A 155 -10.65 -13.46 5.42
C THR A 155 -9.29 -13.72 6.08
N GLU A 156 -8.26 -13.98 5.28
CA GLU A 156 -6.91 -14.22 5.80
C GLU A 156 -6.23 -12.88 6.10
N GLU A 157 -5.44 -12.88 7.15
CA GLU A 157 -4.74 -11.70 7.66
C GLU A 157 -3.78 -11.12 6.62
N SER A 158 -3.36 -9.89 6.83
CA SER A 158 -2.38 -9.16 6.01
C SER A 158 -1.14 -10.01 5.68
N ASP A 159 -0.73 -10.89 6.59
CA ASP A 159 0.46 -11.73 6.46
C ASP A 159 0.37 -12.72 5.29
N ALA A 160 -0.81 -13.32 5.05
CA ALA A 160 -0.98 -14.23 3.93
C ALA A 160 -0.82 -13.55 2.56
N TRP A 161 -1.19 -12.26 2.44
CA TRP A 161 -0.95 -11.47 1.24
C TRP A 161 0.52 -11.08 1.09
N ASN A 162 1.20 -10.83 2.21
CA ASN A 162 2.64 -10.58 2.21
C ASN A 162 3.41 -11.84 1.79
N ASP A 163 3.01 -13.02 2.30
CA ASP A 163 3.60 -14.30 1.91
C ASP A 163 3.43 -14.57 0.41
N ALA A 164 2.20 -14.40 -0.13
CA ALA A 164 1.96 -14.58 -1.56
C ALA A 164 2.73 -13.57 -2.44
N TRP A 165 2.92 -12.36 -1.93
CA TRP A 165 3.70 -11.31 -2.59
C TRP A 165 5.18 -11.64 -2.59
N TYR A 166 5.70 -12.15 -1.48
CA TYR A 166 7.08 -12.62 -1.37
C TYR A 166 7.35 -13.81 -2.30
N GLU A 167 6.44 -14.79 -2.36
CA GLU A 167 6.51 -15.92 -3.30
C GLU A 167 6.55 -15.45 -4.77
N LEU A 168 5.79 -14.40 -5.11
CA LEU A 168 5.85 -13.80 -6.46
C LEU A 168 7.24 -13.18 -6.73
N ALA A 169 7.81 -12.51 -5.75
CA ALA A 169 9.15 -11.93 -5.87
C ALA A 169 10.22 -13.01 -6.06
N GLU A 170 10.17 -14.10 -5.29
CA GLU A 170 11.09 -15.25 -5.43
C GLU A 170 10.95 -15.91 -6.80
N GLU A 171 9.72 -16.08 -7.31
CA GLU A 171 9.51 -16.62 -8.65
C GLU A 171 10.10 -15.73 -9.73
N LEU A 172 9.93 -14.41 -9.62
CA LEU A 172 10.51 -13.44 -10.56
C LEU A 172 12.03 -13.50 -10.56
N VAL A 173 12.64 -13.65 -9.40
CA VAL A 173 14.09 -13.84 -9.27
C VAL A 173 14.53 -15.17 -9.90
N SER A 174 13.81 -16.26 -9.62
CA SER A 174 14.13 -17.59 -10.15
C SER A 174 14.03 -17.67 -11.68
N CYS A 175 13.10 -16.89 -12.28
CA CYS A 175 12.94 -16.78 -13.73
C CYS A 175 13.88 -15.73 -14.38
N GLY A 176 14.76 -15.08 -13.61
CA GLY A 176 15.65 -14.03 -14.11
C GLY A 176 14.95 -12.75 -14.56
N ARG A 177 13.72 -12.52 -14.07
CA ARG A 177 12.91 -11.31 -14.36
C ARG A 177 13.08 -10.22 -13.30
N ALA A 178 13.61 -10.59 -12.14
CA ALA A 178 13.98 -9.70 -11.06
C ALA A 178 15.36 -10.09 -10.50
N VAL A 179 15.96 -9.17 -9.77
CA VAL A 179 17.12 -9.45 -8.92
C VAL A 179 16.84 -8.97 -7.52
N MET A 180 17.33 -9.71 -6.52
CA MET A 180 17.25 -9.33 -5.12
C MET A 180 18.61 -8.84 -4.66
N LEU A 181 18.66 -7.66 -4.06
CA LEU A 181 19.89 -6.99 -3.65
C LEU A 181 19.75 -6.49 -2.20
N ASP A 182 20.79 -6.69 -1.40
CA ASP A 182 20.90 -6.12 -0.05
C ASP A 182 21.05 -4.59 -0.11
N THR A 183 20.60 -3.90 0.91
CA THR A 183 20.76 -2.43 1.07
C THR A 183 22.23 -1.98 1.04
N LYS A 184 23.18 -2.88 1.35
CA LYS A 184 24.63 -2.64 1.34
C LYS A 184 25.30 -3.11 0.07
N THR A 185 24.53 -3.47 -0.96
CA THR A 185 25.06 -3.93 -2.24
C THR A 185 26.10 -2.96 -2.81
N ALA A 186 27.26 -3.48 -3.19
CA ALA A 186 28.29 -2.69 -3.82
C ALA A 186 27.89 -2.28 -5.24
N LYS A 187 28.43 -1.16 -5.72
CA LYS A 187 28.11 -0.62 -7.04
C LYS A 187 28.36 -1.61 -8.19
N GLU A 188 29.45 -2.34 -8.11
CA GLU A 188 29.84 -3.34 -9.11
C GLU A 188 28.83 -4.49 -9.17
N GLU A 189 28.33 -4.92 -8.03
CA GLU A 189 27.32 -5.96 -7.87
C GLU A 189 25.96 -5.49 -8.41
N PHE A 190 25.55 -4.25 -8.06
CA PHE A 190 24.37 -3.64 -8.64
C PHE A 190 24.43 -3.55 -10.16
N PHE A 191 25.61 -3.18 -10.71
CA PHE A 191 25.81 -3.08 -12.15
C PHE A 191 25.74 -4.45 -12.84
N ALA A 192 26.31 -5.48 -12.21
CA ALA A 192 26.22 -6.85 -12.69
C ALA A 192 24.78 -7.36 -12.72
N ALA A 193 24.02 -7.10 -11.65
CA ALA A 193 22.61 -7.44 -11.56
C ALA A 193 21.76 -6.74 -12.65
N LEU A 194 22.02 -5.47 -12.92
CA LEU A 194 21.36 -4.76 -14.02
C LEU A 194 21.70 -5.33 -15.38
N TYR A 195 22.95 -5.73 -15.57
CA TYR A 195 23.37 -6.35 -16.82
C TYR A 195 22.61 -7.67 -17.05
N GLU A 196 22.41 -8.47 -16.01
CA GLU A 196 21.59 -9.68 -16.08
C GLU A 196 20.14 -9.37 -16.42
N LEU A 197 19.53 -8.40 -15.73
CA LEU A 197 18.12 -7.97 -15.97
C LEU A 197 17.89 -7.42 -17.38
N THR A 198 18.92 -6.82 -17.99
CA THR A 198 18.84 -6.24 -19.33
C THR A 198 19.38 -7.17 -20.41
N ALA A 199 19.87 -8.35 -20.07
CA ALA A 199 20.42 -9.30 -21.01
C ALA A 199 19.43 -9.65 -22.12
N GLY A 200 19.87 -9.55 -23.37
CA GLY A 200 19.02 -9.79 -24.54
C GLY A 200 18.01 -8.67 -24.86
N ARG A 201 18.01 -7.55 -24.13
CA ARG A 201 17.19 -6.37 -24.42
C ARG A 201 18.04 -5.27 -25.06
N THR A 202 17.41 -4.46 -25.92
CA THR A 202 18.07 -3.29 -26.53
C THR A 202 18.02 -2.09 -25.57
N ILE A 203 18.54 -2.26 -24.35
CA ILE A 203 18.53 -1.24 -23.31
C ILE A 203 19.99 -0.85 -23.02
N ALA A 204 20.31 0.42 -23.17
CA ALA A 204 21.63 0.95 -22.87
C ALA A 204 21.76 1.19 -21.36
N LEU A 205 22.78 0.59 -20.75
CA LEU A 205 23.16 0.91 -19.37
C LEU A 205 24.06 2.18 -19.37
N PRO A 206 24.00 3.00 -18.30
CA PRO A 206 24.91 4.12 -18.11
C PRO A 206 26.36 3.64 -18.13
N ALA A 207 27.24 4.43 -18.73
CA ALA A 207 28.68 4.13 -18.77
C ALA A 207 29.34 4.16 -17.38
N ALA A 208 28.79 4.95 -16.47
CA ALA A 208 29.23 5.04 -15.07
C ALA A 208 28.05 5.53 -14.20
N LEU A 209 28.04 5.06 -12.95
CA LEU A 209 27.17 5.57 -11.88
C LEU A 209 28.02 6.33 -10.87
N SER A 210 27.41 7.28 -10.13
CA SER A 210 28.14 8.02 -9.09
C SER A 210 28.66 7.08 -8.00
N ALA A 211 29.83 7.41 -7.43
CA ALA A 211 30.52 6.52 -6.47
C ALA A 211 29.92 6.58 -5.06
N GLU A 212 29.08 7.57 -4.77
CA GLU A 212 28.79 7.96 -3.38
C GLU A 212 27.44 7.50 -2.84
N TYR A 213 26.62 6.76 -3.62
CA TYR A 213 25.22 6.53 -3.23
C TYR A 213 24.82 5.08 -3.48
N GLY A 214 23.92 4.56 -2.66
CA GLY A 214 23.37 3.20 -2.76
C GLY A 214 22.35 3.02 -3.89
N VAL A 215 21.69 1.88 -3.88
CA VAL A 215 20.72 1.44 -4.89
C VAL A 215 19.69 2.51 -5.28
N PRO A 216 19.05 3.30 -4.37
CA PRO A 216 18.09 4.32 -4.78
C PRO A 216 18.68 5.42 -5.66
N ALA A 217 19.88 5.91 -5.33
CA ALA A 217 20.50 6.99 -6.11
C ALA A 217 20.95 6.52 -7.50
N TRP A 218 21.53 5.32 -7.60
CA TRP A 218 21.90 4.71 -8.89
C TRP A 218 20.67 4.43 -9.74
N SER A 219 19.57 3.94 -9.12
CA SER A 219 18.30 3.71 -9.79
C SER A 219 17.73 5.00 -10.39
N LYS A 220 17.84 6.10 -9.66
CA LYS A 220 17.43 7.42 -10.14
C LYS A 220 18.21 7.88 -11.37
N GLU A 221 19.55 7.67 -11.37
CA GLU A 221 20.41 8.00 -12.53
C GLU A 221 20.03 7.16 -13.76
N ILE A 222 19.65 5.89 -13.55
CA ILE A 222 19.21 4.99 -14.61
C ILE A 222 17.85 5.42 -15.15
N ASN A 223 16.87 5.61 -14.27
CA ASN A 223 15.53 6.03 -14.65
C ASN A 223 15.50 7.41 -15.34
N ALA A 224 16.47 8.27 -15.07
CA ALA A 224 16.61 9.55 -15.77
C ALA A 224 17.07 9.40 -17.24
N GLN A 225 17.69 8.27 -17.60
CA GLN A 225 18.20 8.02 -18.95
C GLN A 225 17.27 7.13 -19.78
N TRP A 226 16.42 6.35 -19.12
CA TRP A 226 15.49 5.46 -19.80
C TRP A 226 14.17 6.16 -20.10
N THR A 227 13.62 5.96 -21.30
CA THR A 227 12.38 6.58 -21.76
C THR A 227 11.21 5.62 -21.81
N ASP A 228 11.43 4.41 -22.32
CA ASP A 228 10.36 3.42 -22.58
C ASP A 228 10.27 2.34 -21.52
N THR A 229 11.27 2.28 -20.65
CA THR A 229 11.38 1.33 -19.55
C THR A 229 11.72 2.05 -18.26
N LEU A 230 11.40 1.41 -17.14
CA LEU A 230 11.73 1.87 -15.80
C LEU A 230 12.42 0.75 -15.03
N LEU A 231 13.41 1.11 -14.23
CA LEU A 231 13.89 0.30 -13.14
C LEU A 231 12.90 0.50 -11.99
N ALA A 232 12.12 -0.52 -11.75
CA ALA A 232 11.11 -0.58 -10.71
C ALA A 232 11.58 -1.48 -9.57
N GLY A 233 10.89 -1.42 -8.45
CA GLY A 233 11.10 -2.35 -7.36
C GLY A 233 9.81 -2.77 -6.69
N MET A 234 9.83 -3.98 -6.14
CA MET A 234 8.77 -4.53 -5.28
C MET A 234 9.18 -4.33 -3.83
N ASP A 235 8.28 -3.74 -3.05
CA ASP A 235 8.42 -3.67 -1.59
C ASP A 235 7.90 -4.99 -1.00
N ILE A 236 8.80 -5.78 -0.46
CA ILE A 236 8.49 -7.09 0.14
C ILE A 236 8.54 -7.06 1.68
N GLY A 237 8.65 -5.86 2.27
CA GLY A 237 8.67 -5.67 3.71
C GLY A 237 9.97 -6.11 4.41
N THR A 238 11.04 -6.33 3.65
CA THR A 238 12.41 -6.59 4.15
C THR A 238 13.34 -5.42 3.83
N ASP A 239 14.58 -5.51 4.29
CA ASP A 239 15.63 -4.54 3.93
C ASP A 239 16.23 -4.79 2.53
N ASP A 240 15.73 -5.79 1.78
CA ASP A 240 16.21 -6.12 0.46
C ASP A 240 15.47 -5.37 -0.65
N TYR A 241 16.15 -5.06 -1.73
CA TYR A 241 15.57 -4.51 -2.95
C TYR A 241 15.27 -5.61 -3.95
N VAL A 242 14.02 -5.78 -4.35
CA VAL A 242 13.63 -6.63 -5.48
C VAL A 242 13.45 -5.74 -6.70
N LEU A 243 14.41 -5.74 -7.60
CA LEU A 243 14.46 -4.86 -8.77
C LEU A 243 13.98 -5.56 -10.04
N LEU A 244 13.21 -4.82 -10.85
CA LEU A 244 12.66 -5.26 -12.14
C LEU A 244 12.90 -4.20 -13.21
N VAL A 245 13.04 -4.64 -14.44
CA VAL A 245 13.06 -3.75 -15.62
C VAL A 245 11.73 -3.92 -16.35
N LEU A 246 10.87 -2.90 -16.26
CA LEU A 246 9.51 -2.94 -16.80
C LEU A 246 9.30 -1.86 -17.87
N PRO A 247 8.54 -2.16 -18.95
CA PRO A 247 7.97 -1.11 -19.79
C PRO A 247 7.13 -0.15 -18.95
N VAL A 248 7.15 1.14 -19.29
CA VAL A 248 6.45 2.19 -18.54
C VAL A 248 4.97 1.85 -18.33
N GLU A 249 4.28 1.36 -19.36
CA GLU A 249 2.86 1.00 -19.29
C GLU A 249 2.63 -0.18 -18.34
N VAL A 250 3.49 -1.21 -18.38
CA VAL A 250 3.43 -2.37 -17.49
C VAL A 250 3.66 -1.95 -16.04
N PHE A 251 4.63 -1.07 -15.80
CA PHE A 251 4.89 -0.52 -14.46
C PHE A 251 3.67 0.15 -13.85
N TYR A 252 3.04 1.08 -14.58
CA TYR A 252 1.87 1.79 -14.04
C TYR A 252 0.69 0.84 -13.79
N ARG A 253 0.47 -0.12 -14.69
CA ARG A 253 -0.60 -1.10 -14.52
C ARG A 253 -0.34 -2.04 -13.35
N ALA A 254 0.88 -2.56 -13.21
CA ALA A 254 1.27 -3.42 -12.09
C ALA A 254 1.18 -2.68 -10.75
N LYS A 255 1.62 -1.40 -10.70
CA LYS A 255 1.51 -0.53 -9.53
C LYS A 255 0.05 -0.35 -9.09
N GLU A 256 -0.85 -0.04 -10.02
CA GLU A 256 -2.28 0.13 -9.73
C GLU A 256 -2.90 -1.17 -9.17
N LEU A 257 -2.62 -2.29 -9.81
CA LEU A 257 -3.15 -3.59 -9.39
C LEU A 257 -2.60 -4.04 -8.02
N ALA A 258 -1.29 -3.85 -7.77
CA ALA A 258 -0.68 -4.20 -6.50
C ALA A 258 -1.31 -3.44 -5.32
N GLN A 259 -1.67 -2.17 -5.52
CA GLN A 259 -2.37 -1.36 -4.52
C GLN A 259 -3.74 -1.94 -4.12
N THR A 260 -4.41 -2.68 -5.01
CA THR A 260 -5.72 -3.29 -4.72
C THR A 260 -5.65 -4.29 -3.56
N PHE A 261 -4.52 -4.99 -3.41
CA PHE A 261 -4.28 -5.94 -2.31
C PHE A 261 -3.19 -5.47 -1.33
N LEU A 262 -2.99 -4.14 -1.27
CA LEU A 262 -2.12 -3.44 -0.31
C LEU A 262 -0.63 -3.73 -0.47
N GLN A 263 -0.21 -4.14 -1.65
CA GLN A 263 1.21 -4.32 -1.97
C GLN A 263 1.73 -3.15 -2.79
N ARG A 264 3.06 -2.99 -2.82
CA ARG A 264 3.69 -1.83 -3.41
C ARG A 264 4.68 -2.22 -4.50
N ILE A 265 4.48 -1.65 -5.69
CA ILE A 265 5.49 -1.52 -6.73
C ILE A 265 5.77 -0.02 -6.87
N ALA A 266 7.03 0.37 -6.87
CA ALA A 266 7.46 1.75 -6.99
C ALA A 266 8.61 1.87 -7.98
N ARG A 267 9.01 3.09 -8.32
CA ARG A 267 10.31 3.29 -8.96
C ARG A 267 11.40 2.87 -7.97
N ALA A 268 12.47 2.26 -8.43
CA ALA A 268 13.49 1.72 -7.53
C ALA A 268 14.14 2.79 -6.61
N GLU A 269 14.13 4.05 -7.04
CA GLU A 269 14.58 5.21 -6.23
C GLU A 269 13.61 5.64 -5.14
N GLU A 270 12.38 5.09 -5.12
CA GLU A 270 11.31 5.42 -4.17
C GLU A 270 11.08 4.34 -3.09
N LEU A 271 11.85 3.24 -3.12
CA LEU A 271 11.79 2.13 -2.16
C LEU A 271 12.44 2.47 -0.82
#